data_881526b31a79f9080f9bbfd69444d63f
#
_entry.id   881526b31a79f9080f9bbfd69444d63f
#
_cell.length_a   1.000
_cell.length_b   1.000
_cell.length_c   1.000
_cell.angle_alpha   90.00
_cell.angle_beta   90.00
_cell.angle_gamma   90.00
#
_symmetry.space_group_name_H-M   'P 1'
#
loop_
_entity.id
_entity.type
_entity.pdbx_description
1 polymer ?
#
loop_
_entity_poly.entity_id
_entity_poly.type
_entity_poly.pdbx_seq_one_letter_code
_entity_poly.pdbx_strand_id
1 'polypeptide(L)'
;YYSGKLEAYLRYAGIDHERIEVNTDILRDTVLPATGVMKVPAMQCPDGRWLKDTTPMMRWLDQQHGKPSIYPRDPASHFIALLVEDYADEWLWRPAMYYRWNFADSHRLLRHRLGRELSDGTRYPAAGLGWFMRWRQYLTFVRDDGIRPHNEAQVQALYGRTLAQLSQRLQDRPFLLGERPSIVDFAFFASMF
;
A
#
# COMPACT_ATOMS: atom_id res chain seq x y z
N TYR A 1 0.38 -3.74 0.35
CA TYR A 1 0.78 -2.35 0.45
C TYR A 1 -0.46 -1.45 0.33
N TYR A 2 -0.78 -0.90 -0.82
CA TYR A 2 -1.89 0.04 -0.99
C TYR A 2 -3.28 -0.55 -0.65
N SER A 3 -3.52 -1.85 -0.90
CA SER A 3 -4.76 -2.51 -0.48
C SER A 3 -4.93 -2.50 1.04
N GLY A 4 -3.83 -2.71 1.79
CA GLY A 4 -3.83 -2.60 3.25
C GLY A 4 -4.12 -1.18 3.74
N LYS A 5 -3.58 -0.15 3.05
CA LYS A 5 -3.87 1.27 3.35
C LYS A 5 -5.38 1.55 3.25
N LEU A 6 -5.99 1.17 2.13
CA LEU A 6 -7.41 1.37 1.90
C LEU A 6 -8.27 0.58 2.91
N GLU A 7 -7.94 -0.69 3.12
CA GLU A 7 -8.69 -1.55 4.05
C GLU A 7 -8.62 -1.02 5.50
N ALA A 8 -7.44 -0.58 5.94
CA ALA A 8 -7.29 0.03 7.26
C ALA A 8 -8.18 1.26 7.44
N TYR A 9 -8.25 2.11 6.41
CA TYR A 9 -9.14 3.27 6.42
C TYR A 9 -10.61 2.88 6.43
N LEU A 10 -11.06 1.95 5.57
CA LEU A 10 -12.45 1.50 5.52
C LEU A 10 -12.92 0.94 6.88
N ARG A 11 -12.07 0.16 7.53
CA ARG A 11 -12.32 -0.38 8.88
C ARG A 11 -12.39 0.74 9.94
N TYR A 12 -11.46 1.68 9.90
CA TYR A 12 -11.45 2.81 10.81
C TYR A 12 -12.69 3.70 10.67
N ALA A 13 -13.10 3.98 9.43
CA ALA A 13 -14.26 4.80 9.13
C ALA A 13 -15.61 4.07 9.33
N GLY A 14 -15.59 2.77 9.66
CA GLY A 14 -16.80 1.95 9.82
C GLY A 14 -17.59 1.81 8.52
N ILE A 15 -16.91 1.84 7.37
CA ILE A 15 -17.58 1.70 6.05
C ILE A 15 -17.74 0.23 5.74
N ASP A 16 -18.98 -0.20 5.58
CA ASP A 16 -19.30 -1.56 5.16
C ASP A 16 -18.73 -1.82 3.76
N HIS A 17 -17.98 -2.90 3.64
CA HIS A 17 -17.35 -3.28 2.39
C HIS A 17 -17.14 -4.79 2.29
N GLU A 18 -17.18 -5.28 1.07
CA GLU A 18 -16.81 -6.65 0.74
C GLU A 18 -15.38 -6.66 0.20
N ARG A 19 -14.55 -7.55 0.75
CA ARG A 19 -13.19 -7.77 0.26
C ARG A 19 -13.18 -8.97 -0.68
N ILE A 20 -12.78 -8.72 -1.93
CA ILE A 20 -12.62 -9.76 -2.93
C ILE A 20 -11.12 -10.00 -3.15
N GLU A 21 -10.67 -11.22 -2.90
CA GLU A 21 -9.31 -11.65 -3.22
C GLU A 21 -9.17 -11.79 -4.74
N VAL A 22 -8.09 -11.22 -5.27
CA VAL A 22 -7.92 -11.07 -6.73
C VAL A 22 -6.99 -12.15 -7.26
N ASN A 23 -7.50 -12.95 -8.20
CA ASN A 23 -6.70 -13.87 -9.02
C ASN A 23 -6.37 -13.26 -10.38
N THR A 24 -5.63 -13.99 -11.24
CA THR A 24 -5.24 -13.51 -12.56
C THR A 24 -6.43 -13.28 -13.50
N ASP A 25 -7.50 -14.07 -13.37
CA ASP A 25 -8.68 -13.95 -14.23
C ASP A 25 -9.52 -12.74 -13.82
N ILE A 26 -9.73 -12.50 -12.52
CA ILE A 26 -10.40 -11.28 -12.01
C ILE A 26 -9.63 -10.02 -12.45
N LEU A 27 -8.28 -10.05 -12.37
CA LEU A 27 -7.46 -8.92 -12.82
C LEU A 27 -7.65 -8.62 -14.31
N ARG A 28 -7.70 -9.66 -15.16
CA ARG A 28 -7.81 -9.53 -16.60
C ARG A 28 -9.25 -9.18 -17.03
N ASP A 29 -10.23 -9.88 -16.48
CA ASP A 29 -11.60 -9.89 -17.01
C ASP A 29 -12.53 -8.90 -16.29
N THR A 30 -12.15 -8.43 -15.10
CA THR A 30 -12.94 -7.48 -14.31
C THR A 30 -12.20 -6.17 -14.07
N VAL A 31 -11.00 -6.23 -13.43
CA VAL A 31 -10.30 -5.01 -13.01
C VAL A 31 -9.78 -4.22 -14.19
N LEU A 32 -9.13 -4.87 -15.15
CA LEU A 32 -8.58 -4.20 -16.33
C LEU A 32 -9.64 -3.50 -17.19
N PRO A 33 -10.77 -4.14 -17.57
CA PRO A 33 -11.83 -3.46 -18.33
C PRO A 33 -12.46 -2.31 -17.57
N ALA A 34 -12.63 -2.45 -16.25
CA ALA A 34 -13.29 -1.44 -15.41
C ALA A 34 -12.42 -0.21 -15.11
N THR A 35 -11.10 -0.39 -14.98
CA THR A 35 -10.17 0.66 -14.51
C THR A 35 -9.14 1.09 -15.55
N GLY A 36 -8.96 0.30 -16.61
CA GLY A 36 -7.92 0.49 -17.62
C GLY A 36 -6.52 0.05 -17.18
N VAL A 37 -6.35 -0.53 -15.96
CA VAL A 37 -5.07 -0.96 -15.43
C VAL A 37 -5.20 -2.26 -14.63
N MET A 38 -4.20 -3.14 -14.71
CA MET A 38 -4.10 -4.35 -13.88
C MET A 38 -3.43 -4.04 -12.53
N LYS A 39 -4.05 -3.18 -11.74
CA LYS A 39 -3.52 -2.76 -10.43
C LYS A 39 -4.60 -2.89 -9.36
N VAL A 40 -4.15 -3.19 -8.15
CA VAL A 40 -4.98 -3.21 -6.94
C VAL A 40 -4.41 -2.25 -5.89
N PRO A 41 -5.26 -1.68 -5.03
CA PRO A 41 -6.70 -1.91 -4.92
C PRO A 41 -7.48 -1.22 -6.06
N ALA A 42 -8.59 -1.84 -6.42
CA ALA A 42 -9.65 -1.24 -7.22
C ALA A 42 -10.95 -1.39 -6.41
N MET A 43 -11.84 -0.43 -6.45
CA MET A 43 -13.06 -0.43 -5.67
C MET A 43 -14.25 -0.13 -6.58
N GLN A 44 -15.29 -0.97 -6.48
CA GLN A 44 -16.58 -0.69 -7.09
C GLN A 44 -17.50 -0.03 -6.07
N CYS A 45 -18.05 1.13 -6.42
CA CYS A 45 -19.04 1.83 -5.60
C CYS A 45 -20.45 1.24 -5.79
N PRO A 46 -21.40 1.48 -4.86
CA PRO A 46 -22.78 0.99 -4.98
C PRO A 46 -23.50 1.47 -6.24
N ASP A 47 -23.10 2.60 -6.82
CA ASP A 47 -23.63 3.16 -8.07
C ASP A 47 -23.00 2.55 -9.34
N GLY A 48 -22.12 1.54 -9.17
CA GLY A 48 -21.45 0.83 -10.24
C GLY A 48 -20.16 1.49 -10.74
N ARG A 49 -19.80 2.68 -10.27
CA ARG A 49 -18.52 3.32 -10.63
C ARG A 49 -17.35 2.55 -10.06
N TRP A 50 -16.27 2.51 -10.82
CA TRP A 50 -14.99 1.97 -10.36
C TRP A 50 -14.01 3.10 -10.04
N LEU A 51 -13.36 2.95 -8.89
CA LEU A 51 -12.29 3.85 -8.45
C LEU A 51 -10.98 3.08 -8.39
N LYS A 52 -9.90 3.76 -8.70
CA LYS A 52 -8.53 3.28 -8.64
C LYS A 52 -7.64 4.34 -8.02
N ASP A 53 -6.49 3.92 -7.47
CA ASP A 53 -5.57 4.78 -6.72
C ASP A 53 -6.11 5.13 -5.32
N THR A 54 -5.32 4.77 -4.30
CA THR A 54 -5.75 4.87 -2.89
C THR A 54 -5.93 6.30 -2.42
N THR A 55 -5.09 7.23 -2.84
CA THR A 55 -5.18 8.63 -2.38
C THR A 55 -6.49 9.30 -2.82
N PRO A 56 -6.88 9.31 -4.12
CA PRO A 56 -8.18 9.83 -4.51
C PRO A 56 -9.36 9.01 -3.98
N MET A 57 -9.25 7.67 -3.85
CA MET A 57 -10.29 6.86 -3.21
C MET A 57 -10.53 7.28 -1.76
N MET A 58 -9.48 7.38 -0.95
CA MET A 58 -9.59 7.74 0.45
C MET A 58 -10.12 9.16 0.61
N ARG A 59 -9.70 10.11 -0.24
CA ARG A 59 -10.23 11.47 -0.24
C ARG A 59 -11.73 11.50 -0.54
N TRP A 60 -12.17 10.76 -1.56
CA TRP A 60 -13.59 10.67 -1.90
C TRP A 60 -14.40 10.02 -0.77
N LEU A 61 -13.94 8.91 -0.23
CA LEU A 61 -14.59 8.21 0.89
C LEU A 61 -14.67 9.11 2.15
N ASP A 62 -13.60 9.84 2.46
CA ASP A 62 -13.56 10.72 3.62
C ASP A 62 -14.57 11.88 3.49
N GLN A 63 -14.76 12.41 2.28
CA GLN A 63 -15.78 13.45 2.02
C GLN A 63 -17.21 12.91 2.20
N GLN A 64 -17.45 11.64 1.87
CA GLN A 64 -18.78 11.03 1.97
C GLN A 64 -19.07 10.50 3.39
N HIS A 65 -18.09 9.89 4.06
CA HIS A 65 -18.26 9.08 5.27
C HIS A 65 -17.37 9.51 6.42
N GLY A 66 -16.29 10.25 6.18
CA GLY A 66 -15.25 10.55 7.17
C GLY A 66 -15.66 11.56 8.22
N LYS A 67 -16.27 11.11 9.28
CA LYS A 67 -16.62 11.96 10.44
C LYS A 67 -16.14 11.33 11.75
N PRO A 68 -15.03 11.79 12.31
CA PRO A 68 -14.19 12.93 11.90
C PRO A 68 -13.30 12.61 10.71
N SER A 69 -13.04 13.64 9.89
CA SER A 69 -12.12 13.52 8.74
C SER A 69 -10.70 13.15 9.17
N ILE A 70 -10.02 12.31 8.36
CA ILE A 70 -8.60 11.99 8.53
C ILE A 70 -7.68 13.08 7.98
N TYR A 71 -8.23 14.10 7.34
CA TYR A 71 -7.48 15.26 6.85
C TYR A 71 -7.57 16.40 7.86
N PRO A 72 -6.43 16.98 8.30
CA PRO A 72 -6.43 18.16 9.16
C PRO A 72 -7.21 19.33 8.55
N ARG A 73 -7.91 20.08 9.39
CA ARG A 73 -8.68 21.26 8.92
C ARG A 73 -7.82 22.51 8.75
N ASP A 74 -6.79 22.64 9.59
CA ASP A 74 -5.84 23.75 9.49
C ASP A 74 -5.03 23.63 8.19
N PRO A 75 -4.94 24.68 7.35
CA PRO A 75 -4.28 24.60 6.05
C PRO A 75 -2.80 24.21 6.12
N ALA A 76 -2.06 24.66 7.12
CA ALA A 76 -0.65 24.32 7.28
C ALA A 76 -0.49 22.84 7.66
N SER A 77 -1.27 22.36 8.64
CA SER A 77 -1.29 20.95 9.04
C SER A 77 -1.77 20.04 7.89
N HIS A 78 -2.74 20.49 7.09
CA HIS A 78 -3.22 19.79 5.91
C HIS A 78 -2.12 19.62 4.87
N PHE A 79 -1.41 20.70 4.56
CA PHE A 79 -0.28 20.67 3.64
C PHE A 79 0.81 19.71 4.11
N ILE A 80 1.19 19.79 5.39
CA ILE A 80 2.18 18.87 5.98
C ILE A 80 1.70 17.41 5.91
N ALA A 81 0.42 17.16 6.19
CA ALA A 81 -0.13 15.81 6.12
C ALA A 81 -0.03 15.22 4.70
N LEU A 82 -0.37 16.01 3.67
CA LEU A 82 -0.27 15.57 2.28
C LEU A 82 1.19 15.36 1.84
N LEU A 83 2.10 16.25 2.25
CA LEU A 83 3.54 16.11 1.96
C LEU A 83 4.13 14.84 2.59
N VAL A 84 3.74 14.53 3.83
CA VAL A 84 4.22 13.34 4.54
C VAL A 84 3.56 12.07 3.99
N GLU A 85 2.29 12.13 3.58
CA GLU A 85 1.62 11.05 2.86
C GLU A 85 2.36 10.71 1.56
N ASP A 86 2.63 11.72 0.73
CA ASP A 86 3.37 11.57 -0.53
C ASP A 86 4.76 10.95 -0.29
N TYR A 87 5.47 11.42 0.73
CA TYR A 87 6.74 10.82 1.13
C TYR A 87 6.61 9.33 1.49
N ALA A 88 5.59 8.96 2.28
CA ALA A 88 5.38 7.59 2.69
C ALA A 88 4.99 6.69 1.51
N ASP A 89 4.13 7.18 0.61
CA ASP A 89 3.63 6.41 -0.53
C ASP A 89 4.65 6.28 -1.68
N GLU A 90 5.40 7.35 -1.99
CA GLU A 90 6.24 7.39 -3.19
C GLU A 90 7.72 7.15 -2.89
N TRP A 91 8.20 7.49 -1.69
CA TRP A 91 9.62 7.34 -1.34
C TRP A 91 9.90 6.12 -0.47
N LEU A 92 9.08 5.85 0.54
CA LEU A 92 9.24 4.67 1.40
C LEU A 92 8.80 3.37 0.71
N TRP A 93 8.10 3.46 -0.39
CA TRP A 93 7.85 2.36 -1.30
C TRP A 93 9.13 1.59 -1.66
N ARG A 94 10.20 2.29 -2.01
CA ARG A 94 11.48 1.70 -2.41
C ARG A 94 12.09 0.82 -1.32
N PRO A 95 12.37 1.30 -0.11
CA PRO A 95 12.85 0.44 0.97
C PRO A 95 11.84 -0.66 1.35
N ALA A 96 10.53 -0.38 1.32
CA ALA A 96 9.52 -1.40 1.59
C ALA A 96 9.60 -2.56 0.58
N MET A 97 9.76 -2.27 -0.71
CA MET A 97 9.92 -3.29 -1.75
C MET A 97 11.27 -4.00 -1.67
N TYR A 98 12.32 -3.27 -1.31
CA TYR A 98 13.64 -3.86 -1.06
C TYR A 98 13.57 -4.92 0.05
N TYR A 99 13.01 -4.61 1.22
CA TYR A 99 12.87 -5.57 2.31
C TYR A 99 11.99 -6.76 1.97
N ARG A 100 10.96 -6.57 1.16
CA ARG A 100 10.06 -7.67 0.73
C ARG A 100 10.71 -8.61 -0.27
N TRP A 101 11.52 -8.10 -1.20
CA TRP A 101 11.93 -8.87 -2.37
C TRP A 101 13.42 -9.18 -2.48
N ASN A 102 14.26 -8.49 -1.71
CA ASN A 102 15.71 -8.72 -1.74
C ASN A 102 16.14 -9.87 -0.83
N PHE A 103 15.51 -10.04 0.33
CA PHE A 103 15.91 -11.04 1.31
C PHE A 103 15.21 -12.39 1.08
N ALA A 104 16.01 -13.50 1.27
CA ALA A 104 15.56 -14.85 0.96
C ALA A 104 14.29 -15.27 1.69
N ASP A 105 14.20 -15.00 2.98
CA ASP A 105 13.06 -15.42 3.79
C ASP A 105 11.80 -14.62 3.45
N SER A 106 11.92 -13.31 3.26
CA SER A 106 10.81 -12.45 2.87
C SER A 106 10.23 -12.84 1.52
N HIS A 107 11.08 -12.93 0.49
CA HIS A 107 10.56 -13.26 -0.85
C HIS A 107 10.07 -14.70 -0.96
N ARG A 108 10.59 -15.65 -0.14
CA ARG A 108 10.09 -17.03 -0.10
C ARG A 108 8.64 -17.05 0.37
N LEU A 109 8.35 -16.37 1.49
CA LEU A 109 7.00 -16.26 2.02
C LEU A 109 6.06 -15.59 1.00
N LEU A 110 6.46 -14.42 0.49
CA LEU A 110 5.62 -13.61 -0.39
C LEU A 110 5.34 -14.29 -1.74
N ARG A 111 6.33 -14.94 -2.36
CA ARG A 111 6.09 -15.65 -3.62
C ARG A 111 5.13 -16.82 -3.47
N HIS A 112 5.19 -17.55 -2.34
CA HIS A 112 4.26 -18.64 -2.08
C HIS A 112 2.83 -18.12 -1.85
N ARG A 113 2.71 -17.04 -1.08
CA ARG A 113 1.41 -16.39 -0.83
C ARG A 113 0.80 -15.85 -2.13
N LEU A 114 1.51 -14.98 -2.82
CA LEU A 114 1.04 -14.39 -4.08
C LEU A 114 0.81 -15.43 -5.17
N GLY A 115 1.67 -16.46 -5.25
CA GLY A 115 1.47 -17.55 -6.20
C GLY A 115 0.14 -18.26 -5.99
N ARG A 116 -0.22 -18.56 -4.74
CA ARG A 116 -1.52 -19.17 -4.41
C ARG A 116 -2.69 -18.23 -4.66
N GLU A 117 -2.62 -17.00 -4.16
CA GLU A 117 -3.69 -16.00 -4.35
C GLU A 117 -3.97 -15.77 -5.83
N LEU A 118 -2.95 -15.55 -6.65
CA LEU A 118 -3.11 -15.27 -8.08
C LEU A 118 -3.52 -16.49 -8.91
N SER A 119 -3.24 -17.71 -8.44
CA SER A 119 -3.61 -18.95 -9.13
C SER A 119 -4.97 -19.50 -8.73
N ASP A 120 -5.55 -19.01 -7.63
CA ASP A 120 -6.79 -19.57 -7.09
C ASP A 120 -7.92 -19.53 -8.11
N GLY A 121 -8.54 -20.69 -8.35
CA GLY A 121 -9.58 -20.86 -9.36
C GLY A 121 -9.13 -20.72 -10.82
N THR A 122 -7.81 -20.57 -11.08
CA THR A 122 -7.27 -20.41 -12.45
C THR A 122 -6.52 -21.66 -12.94
N ARG A 123 -6.19 -21.69 -14.24
CA ARG A 123 -5.37 -22.76 -14.83
C ARG A 123 -3.86 -22.64 -14.58
N TYR A 124 -3.40 -21.57 -13.97
CA TYR A 124 -1.98 -21.29 -13.80
C TYR A 124 -1.41 -21.97 -12.55
N PRO A 125 -0.24 -22.60 -12.64
CA PRO A 125 0.39 -23.24 -11.48
C PRO A 125 0.91 -22.19 -10.49
N ALA A 126 0.52 -22.32 -9.21
CA ALA A 126 0.89 -21.38 -8.13
C ALA A 126 2.41 -21.14 -8.04
N ALA A 127 3.22 -22.20 -8.15
CA ALA A 127 4.67 -22.07 -8.10
C ALA A 127 5.22 -21.20 -9.24
N GLY A 128 4.72 -21.39 -10.46
CA GLY A 128 5.11 -20.60 -11.63
C GLY A 128 4.77 -19.12 -11.47
N LEU A 129 3.54 -18.83 -11.06
CA LEU A 129 3.11 -17.44 -10.78
C LEU A 129 3.92 -16.82 -9.64
N GLY A 130 4.19 -17.56 -8.58
CA GLY A 130 5.00 -17.08 -7.47
C GLY A 130 6.42 -16.69 -7.89
N TRP A 131 7.09 -17.52 -8.72
CA TRP A 131 8.41 -17.18 -9.26
C TRP A 131 8.39 -16.03 -10.26
N PHE A 132 7.37 -15.97 -11.12
CA PHE A 132 7.16 -14.85 -12.03
C PHE A 132 6.98 -13.53 -11.24
N MET A 133 6.14 -13.54 -10.21
CA MET A 133 5.94 -12.36 -9.35
C MET A 133 7.22 -11.96 -8.61
N ARG A 134 7.98 -12.94 -8.06
CA ARG A 134 9.28 -12.66 -7.42
C ARG A 134 10.22 -11.94 -8.39
N TRP A 135 10.36 -12.47 -9.60
CA TRP A 135 11.26 -11.92 -10.62
C TRP A 135 10.81 -10.52 -11.05
N ARG A 136 9.52 -10.38 -11.42
CA ARG A 136 8.93 -9.10 -11.83
C ARG A 136 9.08 -8.04 -10.75
N GLN A 137 8.67 -8.32 -9.51
CA GLN A 137 8.72 -7.36 -8.41
C GLN A 137 10.16 -6.92 -8.09
N TYR A 138 11.09 -7.86 -8.08
CA TYR A 138 12.50 -7.52 -7.85
C TYR A 138 13.07 -6.63 -8.97
N LEU A 139 12.85 -6.98 -10.22
CA LEU A 139 13.37 -6.19 -11.33
C LEU A 139 12.73 -4.80 -11.38
N THR A 140 11.39 -4.75 -11.35
CA THR A 140 10.66 -3.48 -11.56
C THR A 140 10.77 -2.55 -10.35
N PHE A 141 10.59 -3.08 -9.13
CA PHE A 141 10.40 -2.24 -7.92
C PHE A 141 11.57 -2.28 -6.93
N VAL A 142 12.64 -2.96 -7.24
CA VAL A 142 13.90 -2.88 -6.49
C VAL A 142 14.98 -2.38 -7.43
N ARG A 143 15.27 -3.14 -8.48
CA ARG A 143 16.36 -2.85 -9.38
C ARG A 143 16.12 -1.61 -10.24
N ASP A 144 14.95 -1.50 -10.89
CA ASP A 144 14.66 -0.38 -11.80
C ASP A 144 14.32 0.91 -11.03
N ASP A 145 13.86 0.79 -9.78
CA ASP A 145 13.73 1.91 -8.82
C ASP A 145 15.09 2.39 -8.27
N GLY A 146 16.19 1.85 -8.77
CA GLY A 146 17.52 2.36 -8.52
C GLY A 146 18.25 1.76 -7.32
N ILE A 147 17.71 0.72 -6.66
CA ILE A 147 18.41 0.05 -5.57
C ILE A 147 19.44 -0.93 -6.14
N ARG A 148 20.69 -0.74 -5.75
CA ARG A 148 21.86 -1.47 -6.23
C ARG A 148 22.79 -1.80 -5.05
N PRO A 149 23.71 -2.77 -5.18
CA PRO A 149 24.63 -3.12 -4.10
C PRO A 149 25.39 -1.93 -3.50
N HIS A 150 25.71 -0.93 -4.30
CA HIS A 150 26.47 0.24 -3.83
C HIS A 150 25.67 1.21 -2.96
N ASN A 151 24.32 1.18 -2.98
CA ASN A 151 23.47 2.06 -2.19
C ASN A 151 22.53 1.34 -1.21
N GLU A 152 22.60 0.02 -1.11
CA GLU A 152 21.77 -0.77 -0.18
C GLU A 152 21.90 -0.29 1.27
N ALA A 153 23.11 0.00 1.73
CA ALA A 153 23.35 0.51 3.08
C ALA A 153 22.63 1.85 3.34
N GLN A 154 22.53 2.72 2.33
CA GLN A 154 21.81 3.98 2.43
C GLN A 154 20.29 3.76 2.52
N VAL A 155 19.76 2.80 1.74
CA VAL A 155 18.34 2.42 1.78
C VAL A 155 17.97 1.86 3.16
N GLN A 156 18.81 0.98 3.71
CA GLN A 156 18.61 0.40 5.05
C GLN A 156 18.70 1.48 6.13
N ALA A 157 19.68 2.37 6.04
CA ALA A 157 19.84 3.48 6.98
C ALA A 157 18.66 4.46 6.92
N LEU A 158 18.13 4.75 5.72
CA LEU A 158 16.93 5.58 5.56
C LEU A 158 15.74 4.94 6.27
N TYR A 159 15.48 3.67 6.00
CA TYR A 159 14.36 2.94 6.61
C TYR A 159 14.48 2.87 8.13
N GLY A 160 15.68 2.55 8.64
CA GLY A 160 15.95 2.51 10.08
C GLY A 160 15.76 3.87 10.77
N ARG A 161 16.23 4.96 10.16
CA ARG A 161 15.99 6.31 10.68
C ARG A 161 14.51 6.67 10.70
N THR A 162 13.79 6.35 9.63
CA THR A 162 12.33 6.58 9.58
C THR A 162 11.60 5.82 10.70
N LEU A 163 11.92 4.54 10.90
CA LEU A 163 11.36 3.77 12.02
C LEU A 163 11.67 4.39 13.39
N ALA A 164 12.91 4.82 13.61
CA ALA A 164 13.31 5.47 14.87
C ALA A 164 12.53 6.77 15.10
N GLN A 165 12.36 7.61 14.06
CA GLN A 165 11.60 8.85 14.13
C GLN A 165 10.11 8.60 14.41
N LEU A 166 9.50 7.60 13.75
CA LEU A 166 8.12 7.20 14.00
C LEU A 166 7.95 6.68 15.44
N SER A 167 8.85 5.82 15.89
CA SER A 167 8.85 5.29 17.26
C SER A 167 8.96 6.39 18.28
N GLN A 168 9.88 7.34 18.09
CA GLN A 168 10.02 8.50 18.99
C GLN A 168 8.75 9.36 18.98
N ARG A 169 8.17 9.62 17.82
CA ARG A 169 6.97 10.45 17.67
C ARG A 169 5.76 9.85 18.38
N LEU A 170 5.64 8.52 18.39
CA LEU A 170 4.52 7.80 18.98
C LEU A 170 4.69 7.51 20.49
N GLN A 171 5.79 7.93 21.12
CA GLN A 171 5.96 7.81 22.58
C GLN A 171 5.00 8.69 23.36
N ASP A 172 4.76 9.91 22.88
CA ASP A 172 3.98 10.94 23.57
C ASP A 172 2.57 11.14 23.01
N ARG A 173 2.21 10.40 21.97
CA ARG A 173 0.92 10.56 21.30
C ARG A 173 0.48 9.28 20.60
N PRO A 174 -0.83 9.03 20.52
CA PRO A 174 -1.36 7.81 19.93
C PRO A 174 -1.23 7.74 18.40
N PHE A 175 -1.15 8.91 17.72
CA PHE A 175 -1.04 9.02 16.26
C PHE A 175 -0.04 10.10 15.85
N LEU A 176 0.46 10.02 14.61
CA LEU A 176 1.56 10.85 14.14
C LEU A 176 1.29 12.37 14.19
N LEU A 177 0.05 12.77 13.96
CA LEU A 177 -0.35 14.19 14.01
C LEU A 177 -1.15 14.57 15.27
N GLY A 178 -1.30 13.68 16.25
CA GLY A 178 -1.95 14.01 17.54
C GLY A 178 -2.85 12.90 18.09
N GLU A 179 -4.06 13.27 18.51
CA GLU A 179 -4.98 12.39 19.25
C GLU A 179 -5.85 11.49 18.35
N ARG A 180 -5.83 11.70 17.04
CA ARG A 180 -6.65 10.96 16.08
C ARG A 180 -5.82 10.52 14.88
N PRO A 181 -6.17 9.37 14.28
CA PRO A 181 -5.53 8.95 13.04
C PRO A 181 -5.76 9.97 11.93
N SER A 182 -4.74 10.16 11.14
CA SER A 182 -4.72 11.03 9.97
C SER A 182 -4.31 10.24 8.73
N ILE A 183 -4.42 10.83 7.56
CA ILE A 183 -3.96 10.23 6.30
C ILE A 183 -2.50 9.75 6.40
N VAL A 184 -1.68 10.43 7.21
CA VAL A 184 -0.27 10.10 7.45
C VAL A 184 -0.12 8.72 8.11
N ASP A 185 -0.95 8.42 9.11
CA ASP A 185 -0.89 7.13 9.81
C ASP A 185 -1.21 5.96 8.88
N PHE A 186 -2.19 6.13 7.99
CA PHE A 186 -2.53 5.11 6.97
C PHE A 186 -1.44 4.96 5.92
N ALA A 187 -0.76 6.03 5.53
CA ALA A 187 0.33 5.98 4.58
C ALA A 187 1.55 5.23 5.14
N PHE A 188 1.95 5.52 6.38
CA PHE A 188 3.02 4.78 7.03
C PHE A 188 2.62 3.32 7.33
N PHE A 189 1.38 3.06 7.72
CA PHE A 189 0.91 1.69 7.88
C PHE A 189 1.13 0.87 6.60
N ALA A 190 0.84 1.43 5.43
CA ALA A 190 1.05 0.76 4.16
C ALA A 190 2.52 0.39 3.91
N SER A 191 3.46 1.29 4.18
CA SER A 191 4.88 1.09 3.88
C SER A 191 5.63 0.29 4.93
N MET A 192 5.15 0.27 6.19
CA MET A 192 5.84 -0.36 7.30
C MET A 192 5.26 -1.73 7.71
N PHE A 193 4.06 -2.05 7.26
CA PHE A 193 3.35 -3.31 7.59
C PHE A 193 3.65 -4.46 6.63
#